data_6ab1c2e8b9ca90283affe319b1e272c1
#
_entry.id   6ab1c2e8b9ca90283affe319b1e272c1
#
_cell.length_a   1.000
_cell.length_b   1.000
_cell.length_c   1.000
_cell.angle_alpha   90.00
_cell.angle_beta   90.00
_cell.angle_gamma   90.00
#
_symmetry.space_group_name_H-M   'P 1'
#
loop_
_entity.id
_entity.type
_entity.pdbx_description
1 polymer ?
#
loop_
_entity_poly.entity_id
_entity_poly.type
_entity_poly.pdbx_seq_one_letter_code
_entity_poly.pdbx_strand_id
1 'polypeptide(L)'
;LVSTAGAASPPEPVEVRTADELQSNITAGNSVKLMADINITSTLKISRSLTLDLNGCTLRMTGTGSVLKVSGRATLTITDSSAAKSGTITGGNAEDGDGGGVCVEAYATLEMTGGCITGCRAEDGGGVYVDDNATLEMTGGCITDCHASYGGGGIYSYENLYMGGTAKIEKCTSKWGSDDAIWNREKCNIYADGGTVDGTVNNQGTIRRSEGAAAETVFNGTVYNRSAGTIIAGIYNETVENNGTITGGTFWGTVTNKKSAWGNEAGTIRGGTFYGPIVNEVGPGQVTDGTFAVRFDTGDGTKPEPTLVPWNDKVPRPTSDPEKSGHTFIDWYLGDAPYDFDTPVNAPLTLTARWKEVPSSGGYYYYQPTTDTKADDAKGSPKTADPGVALYAALSLLSLTGLTCITKKR
;
A
#
# COMPACT_ATOMS: atom_id res chain seq x y z
N LEU A 1 -1.39 -40.49 -41.17
CA LEU A 1 -1.07 -39.08 -41.13
C LEU A 1 -2.34 -38.31 -40.75
N VAL A 2 -2.51 -38.04 -39.48
CA VAL A 2 -3.57 -37.14 -38.98
C VAL A 2 -3.02 -35.72 -39.13
N SER A 3 -3.57 -34.99 -40.08
CA SER A 3 -3.30 -33.55 -40.22
C SER A 3 -3.87 -32.83 -38.99
N THR A 4 -3.01 -32.33 -38.15
CA THR A 4 -3.40 -31.33 -37.14
C THR A 4 -3.78 -30.06 -37.89
N ALA A 5 -5.09 -29.81 -38.00
CA ALA A 5 -5.58 -28.50 -38.46
C ALA A 5 -4.99 -27.47 -37.52
N GLY A 6 -4.09 -26.63 -38.02
CA GLY A 6 -3.56 -25.50 -37.29
C GLY A 6 -4.74 -24.59 -36.88
N ALA A 7 -4.82 -24.23 -35.63
CA ALA A 7 -5.75 -23.22 -35.19
C ALA A 7 -5.55 -21.95 -36.06
N ALA A 8 -6.60 -21.50 -36.74
CA ALA A 8 -6.56 -20.26 -37.51
C ALA A 8 -6.14 -19.11 -36.56
N SER A 9 -5.17 -18.32 -36.99
CA SER A 9 -4.82 -17.10 -36.27
C SER A 9 -6.09 -16.26 -36.06
N PRO A 10 -6.27 -15.65 -34.91
CA PRO A 10 -7.40 -14.74 -34.72
C PRO A 10 -7.38 -13.67 -35.81
N PRO A 11 -8.55 -13.24 -36.29
CA PRO A 11 -8.62 -12.21 -37.33
C PRO A 11 -7.93 -10.93 -36.85
N GLU A 12 -7.20 -10.28 -37.75
CA GLU A 12 -6.58 -8.98 -37.45
C GLU A 12 -7.65 -7.95 -37.08
N PRO A 13 -7.37 -7.06 -36.11
CA PRO A 13 -8.32 -6.03 -35.70
C PRO A 13 -8.58 -5.05 -36.85
N VAL A 14 -9.84 -4.62 -36.97
CA VAL A 14 -10.23 -3.61 -37.97
C VAL A 14 -9.72 -2.24 -37.53
N GLU A 15 -8.97 -1.58 -38.40
CA GLU A 15 -8.53 -0.21 -38.18
C GLU A 15 -9.70 0.77 -38.30
N VAL A 16 -9.88 1.62 -37.30
CA VAL A 16 -10.98 2.61 -37.25
C VAL A 16 -10.44 4.00 -36.92
N ARG A 17 -11.04 5.03 -37.55
CA ARG A 17 -10.64 6.44 -37.39
C ARG A 17 -11.79 7.35 -36.97
N THR A 18 -13.03 6.86 -37.03
CA THR A 18 -14.22 7.65 -36.74
C THR A 18 -15.13 6.94 -35.76
N ALA A 19 -16.03 7.70 -35.12
CA ALA A 19 -17.00 7.14 -34.16
C ALA A 19 -17.97 6.18 -34.87
N ASP A 20 -18.37 6.48 -36.12
CA ASP A 20 -19.30 5.63 -36.88
C ASP A 20 -18.65 4.30 -37.29
N GLU A 21 -17.39 4.31 -37.70
CA GLU A 21 -16.61 3.08 -37.96
C GLU A 21 -16.47 2.24 -36.70
N LEU A 22 -16.10 2.89 -35.57
CA LEU A 22 -15.96 2.23 -34.28
C LEU A 22 -17.29 1.59 -33.86
N GLN A 23 -18.40 2.35 -33.86
CA GLN A 23 -19.73 1.84 -33.47
C GLN A 23 -20.17 0.69 -34.36
N SER A 24 -19.97 0.79 -35.68
CA SER A 24 -20.36 -0.24 -36.64
C SER A 24 -19.61 -1.56 -36.42
N ASN A 25 -18.28 -1.48 -36.20
CA ASN A 25 -17.45 -2.66 -35.96
C ASN A 25 -17.71 -3.31 -34.60
N ILE A 26 -17.91 -2.50 -33.54
CA ILE A 26 -18.31 -3.01 -32.22
C ILE A 26 -19.65 -3.74 -32.33
N THR A 27 -20.64 -3.18 -33.01
CA THR A 27 -21.96 -3.81 -33.22
C THR A 27 -21.85 -5.13 -33.97
N ALA A 28 -20.95 -5.21 -34.96
CA ALA A 28 -20.66 -6.45 -35.68
C ALA A 28 -19.90 -7.48 -34.81
N GLY A 29 -19.27 -7.07 -33.73
CA GLY A 29 -18.42 -7.93 -32.88
C GLY A 29 -17.02 -8.11 -33.43
N ASN A 30 -16.54 -7.16 -34.21
CA ASN A 30 -15.16 -7.16 -34.70
C ASN A 30 -14.23 -6.58 -33.66
N SER A 31 -13.05 -7.17 -33.50
CA SER A 31 -11.93 -6.54 -32.79
C SER A 31 -11.48 -5.28 -33.57
N VAL A 32 -11.16 -4.22 -32.86
CA VAL A 32 -10.86 -2.91 -33.47
C VAL A 32 -9.54 -2.36 -32.94
N LYS A 33 -8.87 -1.60 -33.81
CA LYS A 33 -7.67 -0.84 -33.50
C LYS A 33 -7.88 0.62 -33.86
N LEU A 34 -7.70 1.49 -32.87
CA LEU A 34 -7.83 2.94 -33.08
C LEU A 34 -6.62 3.46 -33.86
N MET A 35 -6.89 4.25 -34.89
CA MET A 35 -5.87 4.92 -35.70
C MET A 35 -5.92 6.44 -35.58
N ALA A 36 -6.81 6.96 -34.74
CA ALA A 36 -6.97 8.38 -34.40
C ALA A 36 -7.70 8.49 -33.05
N ASP A 37 -7.61 9.65 -32.43
CA ASP A 37 -8.45 10.00 -31.30
C ASP A 37 -9.93 10.07 -31.75
N ILE A 38 -10.80 9.41 -30.99
CA ILE A 38 -12.22 9.30 -31.33
C ILE A 38 -13.06 9.90 -30.20
N ASN A 39 -13.92 10.86 -30.55
CA ASN A 39 -14.94 11.37 -29.66
C ASN A 39 -16.28 10.69 -29.94
N ILE A 40 -16.92 10.23 -28.86
CA ILE A 40 -18.26 9.64 -28.91
C ILE A 40 -19.22 10.48 -28.07
N THR A 41 -20.51 10.45 -28.40
CA THR A 41 -21.55 11.19 -27.69
C THR A 41 -22.50 10.30 -26.91
N SER A 42 -22.39 8.98 -27.08
CA SER A 42 -23.22 7.98 -26.41
C SER A 42 -22.40 6.74 -26.09
N THR A 43 -22.80 6.02 -25.06
CA THR A 43 -22.15 4.77 -24.59
C THR A 43 -22.05 3.73 -25.69
N LEU A 44 -20.84 3.22 -25.91
CA LEU A 44 -20.60 2.08 -26.79
C LEU A 44 -20.99 0.77 -26.07
N LYS A 45 -21.95 0.05 -26.64
CA LYS A 45 -22.48 -1.20 -26.06
C LYS A 45 -21.77 -2.39 -26.68
N ILE A 46 -21.10 -3.17 -25.81
CA ILE A 46 -20.36 -4.38 -26.17
C ILE A 46 -21.20 -5.59 -25.76
N SER A 47 -21.82 -6.25 -26.71
CA SER A 47 -22.65 -7.47 -26.47
C SER A 47 -22.06 -8.73 -27.13
N ARG A 48 -20.89 -8.62 -27.73
CA ARG A 48 -20.10 -9.70 -28.32
C ARG A 48 -18.65 -9.52 -27.91
N SER A 49 -17.94 -10.62 -27.67
CA SER A 49 -16.54 -10.58 -27.28
C SER A 49 -15.69 -9.97 -28.41
N LEU A 50 -14.84 -9.02 -28.05
CA LEU A 50 -13.93 -8.34 -28.97
C LEU A 50 -12.73 -7.75 -28.21
N THR A 51 -11.70 -7.39 -28.96
CA THR A 51 -10.56 -6.61 -28.47
C THR A 51 -10.66 -5.18 -28.95
N LEU A 52 -10.46 -4.22 -28.04
CA LEU A 52 -10.28 -2.80 -28.32
C LEU A 52 -8.82 -2.43 -28.09
N ASP A 53 -8.07 -2.26 -29.17
CA ASP A 53 -6.69 -1.78 -29.14
C ASP A 53 -6.70 -0.27 -29.26
N LEU A 54 -6.31 0.41 -28.19
CA LEU A 54 -6.25 1.88 -28.15
C LEU A 54 -5.11 2.43 -29.01
N ASN A 55 -4.04 1.65 -29.24
CA ASN A 55 -2.92 2.02 -30.11
C ASN A 55 -2.38 3.44 -29.87
N GLY A 56 -2.30 3.85 -28.60
CA GLY A 56 -1.86 5.19 -28.20
C GLY A 56 -2.88 6.32 -28.38
N CYS A 57 -4.07 6.01 -28.91
CA CYS A 57 -5.12 6.99 -29.16
C CYS A 57 -6.07 7.15 -27.97
N THR A 58 -6.82 8.24 -27.95
CA THR A 58 -7.82 8.57 -26.96
C THR A 58 -9.23 8.24 -27.46
N LEU A 59 -9.95 7.41 -26.69
CA LEU A 59 -11.41 7.27 -26.82
C LEU A 59 -12.08 8.15 -25.77
N ARG A 60 -12.76 9.20 -26.21
CA ARG A 60 -13.36 10.21 -25.33
C ARG A 60 -14.88 10.23 -25.43
N MET A 61 -15.57 10.11 -24.30
CA MET A 61 -16.99 10.48 -24.20
C MET A 61 -17.11 11.99 -24.07
N THR A 62 -17.97 12.60 -24.86
CA THR A 62 -18.33 14.04 -24.81
C THR A 62 -19.81 14.24 -24.41
N GLY A 63 -20.57 13.16 -24.33
CA GLY A 63 -21.93 13.11 -23.79
C GLY A 63 -21.98 12.68 -22.34
N THR A 64 -23.11 12.11 -21.95
CA THR A 64 -23.33 11.54 -20.59
C THR A 64 -23.34 10.02 -20.63
N GLY A 65 -23.07 9.39 -19.48
CA GLY A 65 -23.05 7.94 -19.29
C GLY A 65 -21.63 7.36 -19.34
N SER A 66 -21.56 6.04 -19.24
CA SER A 66 -20.30 5.28 -19.35
C SER A 66 -19.70 5.41 -20.75
N VAL A 67 -18.38 5.38 -20.87
CA VAL A 67 -17.74 5.29 -22.20
C VAL A 67 -18.09 3.96 -22.85
N LEU A 68 -17.90 2.86 -22.11
CA LEU A 68 -18.13 1.50 -22.56
C LEU A 68 -19.11 0.79 -21.61
N LYS A 69 -19.96 -0.06 -22.17
CA LYS A 69 -20.86 -0.94 -21.41
C LYS A 69 -20.76 -2.35 -21.95
N VAL A 70 -20.30 -3.29 -21.14
CA VAL A 70 -20.11 -4.69 -21.52
C VAL A 70 -21.25 -5.53 -20.98
N SER A 71 -21.91 -6.33 -21.82
CA SER A 71 -23.15 -7.05 -21.48
C SER A 71 -23.25 -8.40 -22.17
N GLY A 72 -24.25 -9.20 -21.79
CA GLY A 72 -24.62 -10.39 -22.53
C GLY A 72 -23.56 -11.51 -22.54
N ARG A 73 -22.77 -11.67 -21.48
CA ARG A 73 -21.65 -12.63 -21.37
C ARG A 73 -20.49 -12.35 -22.35
N ALA A 74 -20.41 -11.14 -22.86
CA ALA A 74 -19.30 -10.72 -23.71
C ALA A 74 -18.03 -10.51 -22.88
N THR A 75 -16.89 -10.77 -23.50
CA THR A 75 -15.57 -10.35 -22.99
C THR A 75 -15.08 -9.17 -23.80
N LEU A 76 -14.81 -8.05 -23.13
CA LEU A 76 -14.09 -6.93 -23.72
C LEU A 76 -12.64 -7.00 -23.25
N THR A 77 -11.70 -7.15 -24.18
CA THR A 77 -10.29 -7.01 -23.90
C THR A 77 -9.82 -5.61 -24.31
N ILE A 78 -9.35 -4.81 -23.38
CA ILE A 78 -8.71 -3.50 -23.63
C ILE A 78 -7.20 -3.70 -23.64
N THR A 79 -6.58 -3.25 -24.73
CA THR A 79 -5.13 -3.27 -24.88
C THR A 79 -4.61 -1.97 -25.48
N ASP A 80 -3.30 -1.80 -25.46
CA ASP A 80 -2.62 -0.68 -26.15
C ASP A 80 -1.36 -1.23 -26.81
N SER A 81 -1.40 -1.41 -28.13
CA SER A 81 -0.28 -1.94 -28.89
C SER A 81 0.80 -0.90 -29.18
N SER A 82 0.56 0.38 -28.89
CA SER A 82 1.53 1.45 -29.12
C SER A 82 2.81 1.28 -28.29
N ALA A 83 3.91 1.76 -28.82
CA ALA A 83 5.18 1.73 -28.06
C ALA A 83 5.16 2.61 -26.81
N ALA A 84 4.43 3.73 -26.85
CA ALA A 84 4.33 4.68 -25.73
C ALA A 84 3.34 4.23 -24.65
N LYS A 85 2.47 3.25 -24.94
CA LYS A 85 1.40 2.81 -24.03
C LYS A 85 0.52 3.95 -23.51
N SER A 86 0.25 4.94 -24.37
CA SER A 86 -0.44 6.20 -24.04
C SER A 86 -1.93 6.20 -24.36
N GLY A 87 -2.47 5.07 -24.79
CA GLY A 87 -3.88 4.94 -25.15
C GLY A 87 -4.80 5.14 -23.94
N THR A 88 -5.84 5.96 -24.11
CA THR A 88 -6.73 6.33 -23.01
C THR A 88 -8.21 6.18 -23.33
N ILE A 89 -9.00 5.87 -22.32
CA ILE A 89 -10.45 5.93 -22.28
C ILE A 89 -10.82 6.99 -21.25
N THR A 90 -11.59 8.02 -21.64
CA THR A 90 -11.82 9.18 -20.78
C THR A 90 -13.17 9.87 -21.01
N GLY A 91 -13.53 10.76 -20.07
CA GLY A 91 -14.69 11.64 -20.20
C GLY A 91 -16.03 10.96 -19.92
N GLY A 92 -16.04 9.71 -19.46
CA GLY A 92 -17.28 9.09 -19.00
C GLY A 92 -17.89 9.88 -17.84
N ASN A 93 -19.18 10.16 -17.93
CA ASN A 93 -19.93 10.92 -16.94
C ASN A 93 -21.27 10.24 -16.67
N ALA A 94 -21.24 9.22 -15.82
CA ALA A 94 -22.39 8.42 -15.39
C ALA A 94 -22.80 8.80 -13.95
N GLU A 95 -23.00 10.11 -13.68
CA GLU A 95 -23.33 10.61 -12.33
C GLU A 95 -24.61 10.03 -11.75
N ASP A 96 -25.58 9.67 -12.60
CA ASP A 96 -26.83 8.98 -12.21
C ASP A 96 -26.76 7.47 -12.51
N GLY A 97 -25.57 6.87 -12.56
CA GLY A 97 -25.35 5.47 -12.88
C GLY A 97 -23.93 5.02 -12.59
N ASP A 98 -23.62 3.79 -12.98
CA ASP A 98 -22.42 3.08 -12.57
C ASP A 98 -21.39 2.96 -13.71
N GLY A 99 -20.10 2.91 -13.32
CA GLY A 99 -19.01 2.62 -14.21
C GLY A 99 -18.74 3.74 -15.23
N GLY A 100 -18.18 4.86 -14.80
CA GLY A 100 -17.95 6.02 -15.68
C GLY A 100 -17.10 5.67 -16.90
N GLY A 101 -15.96 5.01 -16.72
CA GLY A 101 -15.15 4.48 -17.82
C GLY A 101 -15.80 3.26 -18.45
N VAL A 102 -15.99 2.20 -17.66
CA VAL A 102 -16.57 0.94 -18.11
C VAL A 102 -17.58 0.42 -17.09
N CYS A 103 -18.80 0.15 -17.54
CA CYS A 103 -19.80 -0.60 -16.79
C CYS A 103 -19.77 -2.05 -17.26
N VAL A 104 -19.42 -3.00 -16.38
CA VAL A 104 -19.40 -4.44 -16.67
C VAL A 104 -20.65 -5.05 -16.07
N GLU A 105 -21.66 -5.29 -16.91
CA GLU A 105 -22.94 -5.88 -16.49
C GLU A 105 -22.80 -7.36 -16.13
N ALA A 106 -23.80 -7.87 -15.45
CA ALA A 106 -23.85 -9.23 -14.97
C ALA A 106 -23.43 -10.27 -16.04
N TYR A 107 -22.56 -11.20 -15.65
CA TYR A 107 -21.98 -12.27 -16.46
C TYR A 107 -21.02 -11.81 -17.58
N ALA A 108 -20.75 -10.52 -17.71
CA ALA A 108 -19.77 -10.00 -18.66
C ALA A 108 -18.34 -10.01 -18.06
N THR A 109 -17.35 -9.89 -18.92
CA THR A 109 -15.95 -9.83 -18.51
C THR A 109 -15.25 -8.62 -19.12
N LEU A 110 -14.50 -7.91 -18.31
CA LEU A 110 -13.53 -6.90 -18.75
C LEU A 110 -12.13 -7.42 -18.47
N GLU A 111 -11.33 -7.51 -19.52
CA GLU A 111 -9.90 -7.79 -19.44
C GLU A 111 -9.12 -6.52 -19.81
N MET A 112 -8.19 -6.08 -18.95
CA MET A 112 -7.28 -4.97 -19.23
C MET A 112 -5.85 -5.48 -19.26
N THR A 113 -5.24 -5.47 -20.44
CA THR A 113 -3.83 -5.82 -20.64
C THR A 113 -2.96 -4.61 -20.95
N GLY A 114 -3.59 -3.46 -21.17
CA GLY A 114 -2.95 -2.17 -21.45
C GLY A 114 -3.97 -1.05 -21.57
N GLY A 115 -3.50 0.16 -21.88
CA GLY A 115 -4.31 1.36 -21.92
C GLY A 115 -4.68 1.90 -20.54
N CYS A 116 -5.28 3.08 -20.48
CA CYS A 116 -5.62 3.73 -19.23
C CYS A 116 -7.05 4.28 -19.25
N ILE A 117 -7.82 3.96 -18.20
CA ILE A 117 -9.12 4.59 -17.92
C ILE A 117 -8.84 5.78 -17.02
N THR A 118 -9.19 7.00 -17.48
CA THR A 118 -8.84 8.21 -16.74
C THR A 118 -9.91 9.30 -16.81
N GLY A 119 -10.04 10.08 -15.73
CA GLY A 119 -10.91 11.25 -15.69
C GLY A 119 -12.38 10.94 -15.88
N CYS A 120 -12.83 9.74 -15.45
CA CYS A 120 -14.21 9.31 -15.56
C CYS A 120 -14.95 9.49 -14.22
N ARG A 121 -16.28 9.67 -14.29
CA ARG A 121 -17.16 9.93 -13.15
C ARG A 121 -18.37 9.01 -13.17
N ALA A 122 -18.83 8.57 -11.97
CA ALA A 122 -20.03 7.75 -11.81
C ALA A 122 -20.63 7.93 -10.42
N GLU A 123 -21.78 7.31 -10.17
CA GLU A 123 -22.28 7.12 -8.80
C GLU A 123 -21.39 6.12 -8.08
N ASP A 124 -21.22 4.91 -8.63
CA ASP A 124 -20.31 3.87 -8.16
C ASP A 124 -19.32 3.48 -9.28
N GLY A 125 -18.06 3.21 -8.90
CA GLY A 125 -17.05 2.80 -9.85
C GLY A 125 -16.72 3.88 -10.87
N GLY A 126 -16.15 5.00 -10.45
CA GLY A 126 -15.82 6.11 -11.35
C GLY A 126 -15.03 5.68 -12.57
N GLY A 127 -14.05 4.78 -12.40
CA GLY A 127 -13.34 4.10 -13.48
C GLY A 127 -14.12 2.92 -14.02
N VAL A 128 -14.34 1.90 -13.17
CA VAL A 128 -14.96 0.63 -13.54
C VAL A 128 -15.97 0.19 -12.47
N TYR A 129 -17.12 -0.21 -12.93
CA TYR A 129 -18.11 -0.90 -12.10
C TYR A 129 -18.24 -2.35 -12.55
N VAL A 130 -18.23 -3.27 -11.58
CA VAL A 130 -18.32 -4.72 -11.82
C VAL A 130 -19.58 -5.26 -11.12
N ASP A 131 -20.56 -5.64 -11.90
CA ASP A 131 -21.87 -6.12 -11.44
C ASP A 131 -21.81 -7.59 -10.95
N ASP A 132 -22.90 -8.09 -10.40
CA ASP A 132 -23.04 -9.48 -9.94
C ASP A 132 -22.67 -10.50 -11.03
N ASN A 133 -21.84 -11.48 -10.69
CA ASN A 133 -21.35 -12.51 -11.59
C ASN A 133 -20.53 -11.99 -12.80
N ALA A 134 -20.14 -10.71 -12.80
CA ALA A 134 -19.22 -10.16 -13.77
C ALA A 134 -17.75 -10.42 -13.33
N THR A 135 -16.80 -10.15 -14.21
CA THR A 135 -15.38 -10.32 -13.90
C THR A 135 -14.59 -9.13 -14.43
N LEU A 136 -13.68 -8.63 -13.62
CA LEU A 136 -12.62 -7.72 -14.03
C LEU A 136 -11.26 -8.39 -13.84
N GLU A 137 -10.52 -8.50 -14.94
CA GLU A 137 -9.14 -8.97 -14.93
C GLU A 137 -8.21 -7.88 -15.45
N MET A 138 -7.27 -7.45 -14.61
CA MET A 138 -6.24 -6.46 -14.96
C MET A 138 -4.87 -7.09 -14.83
N THR A 139 -4.20 -7.36 -15.95
CA THR A 139 -2.81 -7.79 -15.99
C THR A 139 -1.85 -6.68 -16.44
N GLY A 140 -2.40 -5.57 -16.87
CA GLY A 140 -1.70 -4.35 -17.24
C GLY A 140 -2.67 -3.18 -17.37
N GLY A 141 -2.16 -2.04 -17.83
CA GLY A 141 -2.94 -0.80 -17.93
C GLY A 141 -3.15 -0.09 -16.59
N CYS A 142 -3.92 0.98 -16.62
CA CYS A 142 -4.18 1.78 -15.42
C CYS A 142 -5.62 2.30 -15.32
N ILE A 143 -6.04 2.56 -14.08
CA ILE A 143 -7.24 3.33 -13.74
C ILE A 143 -6.76 4.49 -12.86
N THR A 144 -6.95 5.73 -13.33
CA THR A 144 -6.43 6.90 -12.63
C THR A 144 -7.35 8.10 -12.75
N ASP A 145 -7.26 9.01 -11.78
CA ASP A 145 -7.98 10.29 -11.77
C ASP A 145 -9.52 10.14 -11.97
N CYS A 146 -10.07 9.00 -11.58
CA CYS A 146 -11.51 8.71 -11.66
C CYS A 146 -12.22 9.09 -10.35
N HIS A 147 -13.50 9.41 -10.44
CA HIS A 147 -14.28 9.87 -9.29
C HIS A 147 -15.63 9.17 -9.19
N ALA A 148 -15.99 8.73 -7.97
CA ALA A 148 -17.34 8.24 -7.66
C ALA A 148 -18.05 9.19 -6.69
N SER A 149 -19.34 9.45 -6.89
CA SER A 149 -20.14 10.22 -5.95
C SER A 149 -20.54 9.40 -4.72
N TYR A 150 -20.38 8.07 -4.76
CA TYR A 150 -20.61 7.17 -3.62
C TYR A 150 -19.35 6.40 -3.28
N GLY A 151 -18.94 5.33 -3.98
CA GLY A 151 -17.78 4.54 -3.61
C GLY A 151 -17.02 3.95 -4.78
N GLY A 152 -15.76 3.53 -4.50
CA GLY A 152 -14.89 2.97 -5.53
C GLY A 152 -14.56 3.96 -6.63
N GLY A 153 -13.90 5.05 -6.32
CA GLY A 153 -13.51 6.04 -7.32
C GLY A 153 -12.79 5.42 -8.51
N GLY A 154 -11.93 4.42 -8.26
CA GLY A 154 -11.33 3.59 -9.29
C GLY A 154 -12.26 2.45 -9.70
N ILE A 155 -12.50 1.52 -8.78
CA ILE A 155 -13.27 0.30 -9.01
C ILE A 155 -14.30 0.10 -7.90
N TYR A 156 -15.52 -0.18 -8.29
CA TYR A 156 -16.54 -0.71 -7.39
C TYR A 156 -16.92 -2.12 -7.83
N SER A 157 -16.79 -3.11 -6.95
CA SER A 157 -16.97 -4.50 -7.34
C SER A 157 -17.96 -5.25 -6.47
N TYR A 158 -18.94 -5.87 -7.13
CA TYR A 158 -19.85 -6.88 -6.58
C TYR A 158 -19.37 -8.31 -6.83
N GLU A 159 -18.25 -8.49 -7.54
CA GLU A 159 -17.71 -9.79 -7.89
C GLU A 159 -16.18 -9.81 -7.90
N ASN A 160 -15.58 -10.83 -8.49
CA ASN A 160 -14.15 -11.04 -8.45
C ASN A 160 -13.38 -10.02 -9.29
N LEU A 161 -12.36 -9.46 -8.68
CA LEU A 161 -11.34 -8.63 -9.29
C LEU A 161 -10.01 -9.38 -9.30
N TYR A 162 -9.43 -9.58 -10.47
CA TYR A 162 -8.09 -10.16 -10.62
C TYR A 162 -7.11 -9.04 -10.96
N MET A 163 -6.11 -8.86 -10.11
CA MET A 163 -5.03 -7.89 -10.32
C MET A 163 -3.69 -8.61 -10.45
N GLY A 164 -3.00 -8.37 -11.55
CA GLY A 164 -1.72 -9.02 -11.83
C GLY A 164 -0.79 -8.15 -12.67
N GLY A 165 0.39 -8.67 -12.95
CA GLY A 165 1.35 -8.04 -13.85
C GLY A 165 1.72 -6.62 -13.48
N THR A 166 1.46 -5.68 -14.37
CA THR A 166 1.76 -4.25 -14.24
C THR A 166 0.51 -3.38 -14.03
N ALA A 167 -0.62 -3.98 -13.69
CA ALA A 167 -1.87 -3.26 -13.43
C ALA A 167 -1.68 -2.19 -12.34
N LYS A 168 -2.29 -1.01 -12.55
CA LYS A 168 -2.16 0.11 -11.62
C LYS A 168 -3.48 0.83 -11.39
N ILE A 169 -3.78 1.14 -10.11
CA ILE A 169 -4.91 1.97 -9.73
C ILE A 169 -4.36 3.09 -8.86
N GLU A 170 -4.60 4.35 -9.24
CA GLU A 170 -4.08 5.50 -8.49
C GLU A 170 -4.95 6.75 -8.61
N LYS A 171 -4.82 7.68 -7.67
CA LYS A 171 -5.45 9.02 -7.69
C LYS A 171 -6.96 9.02 -7.92
N CYS A 172 -7.62 7.93 -7.61
CA CYS A 172 -9.06 7.85 -7.71
C CYS A 172 -9.70 8.36 -6.42
N THR A 173 -10.86 9.01 -6.52
CA THR A 173 -11.50 9.69 -5.39
C THR A 173 -12.96 9.33 -5.28
N SER A 174 -13.51 9.40 -4.07
CA SER A 174 -14.97 9.34 -3.86
C SER A 174 -15.43 10.38 -2.85
N LYS A 175 -16.75 10.47 -2.66
CA LYS A 175 -17.34 11.29 -1.58
C LYS A 175 -16.79 10.94 -0.19
N TRP A 176 -16.33 9.70 0.01
CA TRP A 176 -15.89 9.20 1.30
C TRP A 176 -14.38 9.37 1.54
N GLY A 177 -13.62 9.79 0.54
CA GLY A 177 -12.18 9.99 0.68
C GLY A 177 -11.48 10.50 -0.58
N SER A 178 -10.35 11.14 -0.38
CA SER A 178 -9.54 11.70 -1.46
C SER A 178 -8.73 10.66 -2.25
N ASP A 179 -8.74 9.38 -1.87
CA ASP A 179 -7.94 8.32 -2.51
C ASP A 179 -8.70 6.98 -2.45
N ASP A 180 -9.96 6.97 -2.91
CA ASP A 180 -10.79 5.76 -2.88
C ASP A 180 -10.57 4.93 -4.16
N ALA A 181 -9.60 4.03 -4.10
CA ALA A 181 -9.20 3.22 -5.26
C ALA A 181 -10.19 2.07 -5.52
N ILE A 182 -10.49 1.27 -4.50
CA ILE A 182 -11.32 0.06 -4.65
C ILE A 182 -12.34 -0.06 -3.53
N TRP A 183 -13.58 -0.34 -3.92
CA TRP A 183 -14.63 -0.82 -3.01
C TRP A 183 -14.97 -2.27 -3.34
N ASN A 184 -14.52 -3.20 -2.49
CA ASN A 184 -14.75 -4.64 -2.61
C ASN A 184 -15.89 -5.07 -1.69
N ARG A 185 -17.01 -5.50 -2.24
CA ARG A 185 -18.21 -5.88 -1.51
C ARG A 185 -18.07 -7.22 -0.79
N GLU A 186 -19.06 -7.53 0.07
CA GLU A 186 -19.13 -8.82 0.77
C GLU A 186 -19.18 -10.00 -0.22
N LYS A 187 -18.48 -11.07 0.13
CA LYS A 187 -18.36 -12.32 -0.66
C LYS A 187 -17.54 -12.19 -1.96
N CYS A 188 -17.06 -11.01 -2.30
CA CYS A 188 -16.23 -10.78 -3.47
C CYS A 188 -14.76 -11.03 -3.16
N ASN A 189 -13.97 -11.37 -4.16
CA ASN A 189 -12.54 -11.57 -3.99
C ASN A 189 -11.73 -10.56 -4.80
N ILE A 190 -10.69 -10.00 -4.18
CA ILE A 190 -9.56 -9.40 -4.88
C ILE A 190 -8.48 -10.48 -4.93
N TYR A 191 -8.17 -10.97 -6.15
CA TYR A 191 -7.03 -11.84 -6.39
C TYR A 191 -5.81 -10.95 -6.59
N ALA A 192 -4.98 -10.88 -5.56
CA ALA A 192 -3.84 -9.97 -5.44
C ALA A 192 -2.57 -10.61 -6.02
N ASP A 193 -2.51 -10.79 -7.33
CA ASP A 193 -1.50 -11.57 -8.06
C ASP A 193 -0.42 -10.69 -8.72
N GLY A 194 -0.32 -9.42 -8.36
CA GLY A 194 0.63 -8.43 -8.86
C GLY A 194 0.00 -7.05 -9.06
N GLY A 195 0.80 -6.12 -9.61
CA GLY A 195 0.36 -4.74 -9.79
C GLY A 195 0.37 -3.91 -8.51
N THR A 196 -0.13 -2.67 -8.59
CA THR A 196 -0.14 -1.71 -7.49
C THR A 196 -1.49 -1.02 -7.32
N VAL A 197 -1.85 -0.75 -6.08
CA VAL A 197 -3.01 0.07 -5.71
C VAL A 197 -2.52 1.22 -4.83
N ASP A 198 -2.47 2.41 -5.43
CA ASP A 198 -2.05 3.64 -4.76
C ASP A 198 -3.29 4.43 -4.32
N GLY A 199 -3.95 3.99 -3.27
CA GLY A 199 -5.17 4.59 -2.73
C GLY A 199 -5.89 3.66 -1.76
N THR A 200 -6.94 4.17 -1.17
CA THR A 200 -7.73 3.46 -0.17
C THR A 200 -8.47 2.27 -0.75
N VAL A 201 -8.44 1.15 -0.03
CA VAL A 201 -9.23 -0.04 -0.33
C VAL A 201 -10.24 -0.29 0.79
N ASN A 202 -11.53 -0.27 0.48
CA ASN A 202 -12.59 -0.69 1.37
C ASN A 202 -12.91 -2.17 1.12
N ASN A 203 -12.40 -3.06 1.97
CA ASN A 203 -12.57 -4.50 1.83
C ASN A 203 -13.65 -5.04 2.77
N GLN A 204 -14.77 -5.47 2.19
CA GLN A 204 -15.82 -6.24 2.88
C GLN A 204 -15.79 -7.72 2.48
N GLY A 205 -15.06 -8.07 1.43
CA GLY A 205 -14.86 -9.42 0.91
C GLY A 205 -13.51 -10.02 1.29
N THR A 206 -12.88 -10.74 0.38
CA THR A 206 -11.60 -11.40 0.64
C THR A 206 -10.51 -10.86 -0.28
N ILE A 207 -9.38 -10.45 0.29
CA ILE A 207 -8.14 -10.21 -0.45
C ILE A 207 -7.31 -11.47 -0.36
N ARG A 208 -7.06 -12.12 -1.50
CA ARG A 208 -6.37 -13.41 -1.56
C ARG A 208 -5.45 -13.47 -2.77
N ARG A 209 -4.74 -14.56 -2.93
CA ARG A 209 -3.87 -14.86 -4.04
C ARG A 209 -4.40 -16.06 -4.80
N SER A 210 -4.24 -16.08 -6.12
CA SER A 210 -4.50 -17.25 -6.94
C SER A 210 -3.48 -18.35 -6.65
N GLU A 211 -3.87 -19.60 -6.82
CA GLU A 211 -2.94 -20.72 -6.71
C GLU A 211 -1.85 -20.59 -7.77
N GLY A 212 -0.59 -20.66 -7.36
CA GLY A 212 0.57 -20.58 -8.26
C GLY A 212 0.93 -19.17 -8.76
N ALA A 213 0.26 -18.10 -8.29
CA ALA A 213 0.64 -16.74 -8.65
C ALA A 213 2.09 -16.44 -8.24
N ALA A 214 2.86 -15.80 -9.14
CA ALA A 214 4.29 -15.54 -8.93
C ALA A 214 4.57 -14.25 -8.14
N ALA A 215 3.62 -13.31 -8.11
CA ALA A 215 3.76 -12.01 -7.47
C ALA A 215 2.58 -11.73 -6.53
N GLU A 216 2.67 -10.67 -5.76
CA GLU A 216 1.59 -10.14 -4.92
C GLU A 216 1.30 -8.69 -5.28
N THR A 217 0.04 -8.28 -5.16
CA THR A 217 -0.34 -6.87 -5.32
C THR A 217 0.20 -6.05 -4.15
N VAL A 218 0.74 -4.88 -4.48
CA VAL A 218 1.24 -3.91 -3.50
C VAL A 218 0.17 -2.85 -3.25
N PHE A 219 -0.27 -2.74 -2.00
CA PHE A 219 -1.21 -1.74 -1.53
C PHE A 219 -0.43 -0.61 -0.85
N ASN A 220 -0.37 0.55 -1.51
CA ASN A 220 0.34 1.75 -1.02
C ASN A 220 -0.60 2.78 -0.36
N GLY A 221 -1.86 2.45 -0.19
CA GLY A 221 -2.82 3.27 0.53
C GLY A 221 -3.42 2.53 1.73
N THR A 222 -4.25 3.22 2.49
CA THR A 222 -4.92 2.62 3.64
C THR A 222 -5.91 1.53 3.23
N VAL A 223 -5.83 0.38 3.88
CA VAL A 223 -6.82 -0.69 3.69
C VAL A 223 -7.75 -0.77 4.90
N TYR A 224 -9.02 -0.52 4.67
CA TYR A 224 -10.09 -0.74 5.66
C TYR A 224 -10.64 -2.16 5.50
N ASN A 225 -10.13 -3.09 6.29
CA ASN A 225 -10.65 -4.45 6.35
C ASN A 225 -11.88 -4.48 7.27
N ARG A 226 -13.06 -4.39 6.70
CA ARG A 226 -14.34 -4.28 7.42
C ARG A 226 -14.69 -5.58 8.14
N SER A 227 -15.75 -5.59 8.93
CA SER A 227 -16.12 -6.74 9.79
C SER A 227 -16.32 -8.06 9.04
N ALA A 228 -16.82 -8.03 7.80
CA ALA A 228 -16.92 -9.21 6.94
C ALA A 228 -15.62 -9.49 6.15
N GLY A 229 -14.68 -8.54 6.14
CA GLY A 229 -13.48 -8.60 5.33
C GLY A 229 -12.46 -9.61 5.83
N THR A 230 -11.79 -10.27 4.89
CA THR A 230 -10.69 -11.19 5.17
C THR A 230 -9.47 -10.82 4.33
N ILE A 231 -8.29 -10.77 4.94
CA ILE A 231 -7.01 -10.60 4.27
C ILE A 231 -6.22 -11.91 4.40
N ILE A 232 -5.86 -12.50 3.26
CA ILE A 232 -5.09 -13.75 3.15
C ILE A 232 -3.74 -13.50 2.47
N ALA A 233 -3.64 -12.50 1.60
CA ALA A 233 -2.44 -12.20 0.81
C ALA A 233 -2.31 -10.70 0.54
N GLY A 234 -1.22 -10.28 -0.11
CA GLY A 234 -0.90 -8.91 -0.48
C GLY A 234 0.20 -8.30 0.36
N ILE A 235 0.81 -7.24 -0.17
CA ILE A 235 1.85 -6.45 0.48
C ILE A 235 1.27 -5.09 0.84
N TYR A 236 1.29 -4.72 2.11
CA TYR A 236 0.67 -3.53 2.67
C TYR A 236 1.75 -2.58 3.20
N ASN A 237 2.01 -1.50 2.46
CA ASN A 237 3.05 -0.53 2.81
C ASN A 237 2.55 0.53 3.80
N GLU A 238 1.24 0.80 3.81
CA GLU A 238 0.59 1.78 4.67
C GLU A 238 -0.30 1.13 5.72
N THR A 239 -1.16 1.90 6.35
CA THR A 239 -2.01 1.44 7.46
C THR A 239 -3.06 0.44 7.00
N VAL A 240 -3.25 -0.62 7.77
CA VAL A 240 -4.43 -1.50 7.69
C VAL A 240 -5.28 -1.31 8.95
N GLU A 241 -6.50 -0.80 8.78
CA GLU A 241 -7.51 -0.75 9.84
C GLU A 241 -8.35 -2.03 9.80
N ASN A 242 -8.12 -2.94 10.77
CA ASN A 242 -8.71 -4.26 10.76
C ASN A 242 -9.90 -4.36 11.74
N ASN A 243 -11.10 -4.45 11.20
CA ASN A 243 -12.30 -4.86 11.90
C ASN A 243 -12.73 -6.30 11.55
N GLY A 244 -12.10 -6.91 10.57
CA GLY A 244 -12.35 -8.26 10.06
C GLY A 244 -11.29 -9.26 10.50
N THR A 245 -10.88 -10.12 9.59
CA THR A 245 -9.91 -11.18 9.87
C THR A 245 -8.67 -11.03 8.98
N ILE A 246 -7.49 -11.18 9.56
CA ILE A 246 -6.22 -11.31 8.86
C ILE A 246 -5.68 -12.71 9.10
N THR A 247 -5.43 -13.47 8.02
CA THR A 247 -4.83 -14.81 8.09
C THR A 247 -3.54 -14.94 7.27
N GLY A 248 -3.14 -13.89 6.56
CA GLY A 248 -1.93 -13.83 5.76
C GLY A 248 -1.64 -12.42 5.28
N GLY A 249 -0.67 -12.27 4.37
CA GLY A 249 -0.19 -10.99 3.86
C GLY A 249 1.08 -10.51 4.56
N THR A 250 1.72 -9.50 3.97
CA THR A 250 2.95 -8.87 4.46
C THR A 250 2.70 -7.41 4.78
N PHE A 251 2.92 -7.00 6.02
CA PHE A 251 2.56 -5.69 6.55
C PHE A 251 3.81 -4.89 6.93
N TRP A 252 4.14 -3.88 6.14
CA TRP A 252 5.22 -2.92 6.44
C TRP A 252 4.70 -1.73 7.24
N GLY A 253 3.45 -1.33 7.00
CA GLY A 253 2.75 -0.28 7.73
C GLY A 253 2.16 -0.76 9.05
N THR A 254 1.44 0.14 9.72
CA THR A 254 0.76 -0.17 10.98
C THR A 254 -0.51 -0.98 10.73
N VAL A 255 -0.70 -2.06 11.49
CA VAL A 255 -1.98 -2.76 11.54
C VAL A 255 -2.71 -2.37 12.83
N THR A 256 -3.86 -1.72 12.70
CA THR A 256 -4.70 -1.34 13.84
C THR A 256 -5.92 -2.25 13.92
N ASN A 257 -5.94 -3.14 14.90
CA ASN A 257 -7.12 -3.93 15.22
C ASN A 257 -8.14 -3.06 15.95
N LYS A 258 -9.25 -2.79 15.27
CA LYS A 258 -10.31 -1.91 15.78
C LYS A 258 -11.49 -2.69 16.33
N LYS A 259 -12.19 -2.06 17.26
CA LYS A 259 -13.48 -2.51 17.72
C LYS A 259 -14.54 -2.17 16.67
N SER A 260 -15.43 -3.11 16.36
CA SER A 260 -16.60 -2.79 15.54
C SER A 260 -17.46 -1.73 16.24
N ALA A 261 -17.83 -0.69 15.52
CA ALA A 261 -18.71 0.37 16.04
C ALA A 261 -20.11 -0.14 16.42
N TRP A 262 -20.50 -1.29 15.91
CA TRP A 262 -21.87 -1.85 16.01
C TRP A 262 -21.94 -3.21 16.70
N GLY A 263 -20.82 -3.76 17.20
CA GLY A 263 -20.77 -5.08 17.83
C GLY A 263 -19.61 -5.25 18.82
N ASN A 264 -19.65 -6.36 19.54
CA ASN A 264 -18.60 -6.75 20.47
C ASN A 264 -17.40 -7.45 19.76
N GLU A 265 -17.45 -7.58 18.43
CA GLU A 265 -16.41 -8.26 17.66
C GLU A 265 -15.34 -7.26 17.27
N ALA A 266 -14.11 -7.60 17.64
CA ALA A 266 -12.92 -6.90 17.24
C ALA A 266 -12.30 -7.60 16.05
N GLY A 267 -11.50 -6.86 15.28
CA GLY A 267 -10.64 -7.46 14.27
C GLY A 267 -9.75 -8.53 14.87
N THR A 268 -9.49 -9.60 14.15
CA THR A 268 -8.64 -10.71 14.59
C THR A 268 -7.47 -10.90 13.64
N ILE A 269 -6.31 -11.28 14.19
CA ILE A 269 -5.10 -11.63 13.44
C ILE A 269 -4.75 -13.09 13.78
N ARG A 270 -4.75 -13.94 12.75
CA ARG A 270 -4.48 -15.37 12.84
C ARG A 270 -3.40 -15.81 11.85
N GLY A 271 -2.57 -14.90 11.39
CA GLY A 271 -1.48 -15.14 10.45
C GLY A 271 -0.99 -13.83 9.82
N GLY A 272 -0.01 -13.93 8.95
CA GLY A 272 0.64 -12.81 8.27
C GLY A 272 2.04 -12.52 8.80
N THR A 273 2.79 -11.71 8.05
CA THR A 273 4.15 -11.29 8.41
C THR A 273 4.15 -9.78 8.68
N PHE A 274 4.55 -9.37 9.87
CA PHE A 274 4.44 -7.99 10.35
C PHE A 274 5.81 -7.38 10.57
N TYR A 275 6.13 -6.37 9.77
CA TYR A 275 7.32 -5.53 9.91
C TYR A 275 7.00 -4.22 10.65
N GLY A 276 5.78 -3.73 10.50
CA GLY A 276 5.26 -2.55 11.17
C GLY A 276 4.52 -2.86 12.46
N PRO A 277 4.18 -1.84 13.25
CA PRO A 277 3.50 -1.99 14.54
C PRO A 277 2.11 -2.64 14.41
N ILE A 278 1.73 -3.40 15.44
CA ILE A 278 0.34 -3.84 15.65
C ILE A 278 -0.24 -3.08 16.84
N VAL A 279 -1.34 -2.37 16.61
CA VAL A 279 -2.08 -1.64 17.63
C VAL A 279 -3.40 -2.36 17.89
N ASN A 280 -3.62 -2.84 19.11
CA ASN A 280 -4.87 -3.49 19.51
C ASN A 280 -5.70 -2.51 20.35
N GLU A 281 -6.73 -1.92 19.76
CA GLU A 281 -7.64 -1.01 20.51
C GLU A 281 -8.59 -1.77 21.46
N VAL A 282 -8.65 -3.09 21.37
CA VAL A 282 -9.67 -3.94 22.04
C VAL A 282 -9.13 -4.83 23.14
N GLY A 283 -7.83 -4.70 23.44
CA GLY A 283 -7.18 -5.51 24.46
C GLY A 283 -6.46 -6.78 23.93
N PRO A 284 -5.76 -7.52 24.79
CA PRO A 284 -5.00 -8.69 24.40
C PRO A 284 -5.91 -9.85 23.96
N GLY A 285 -5.43 -10.69 23.05
CA GLY A 285 -6.10 -11.92 22.63
C GLY A 285 -6.67 -11.90 21.21
N GLN A 286 -6.54 -10.78 20.50
CA GLN A 286 -6.97 -10.69 19.11
C GLN A 286 -5.88 -11.12 18.11
N VAL A 287 -4.64 -11.24 18.56
CA VAL A 287 -3.51 -11.79 17.80
C VAL A 287 -3.24 -13.18 18.35
N THR A 288 -3.45 -14.21 17.54
CA THR A 288 -3.29 -15.60 17.94
C THR A 288 -2.31 -16.37 17.08
N ASP A 289 -1.80 -15.75 16.02
CA ASP A 289 -0.79 -16.30 15.12
C ASP A 289 -0.16 -15.17 14.28
N GLY A 290 0.97 -15.44 13.63
CA GLY A 290 1.69 -14.53 12.76
C GLY A 290 3.19 -14.66 12.89
N THR A 291 3.91 -13.89 12.08
CA THR A 291 5.37 -13.80 12.14
C THR A 291 5.75 -12.33 12.31
N PHE A 292 6.61 -12.04 13.25
CA PHE A 292 6.94 -10.68 13.67
C PHE A 292 8.40 -10.35 13.42
N ALA A 293 8.65 -9.16 12.87
CA ALA A 293 9.98 -8.66 12.69
C ALA A 293 10.58 -8.17 14.02
N VAL A 294 11.70 -8.74 14.40
CA VAL A 294 12.52 -8.30 15.55
C VAL A 294 13.77 -7.63 14.99
N ARG A 295 13.93 -6.34 15.29
CA ARG A 295 15.09 -5.55 14.89
C ARG A 295 16.06 -5.40 16.04
N PHE A 296 17.35 -5.50 15.72
CA PHE A 296 18.45 -5.24 16.65
C PHE A 296 19.10 -3.92 16.26
N ASP A 297 18.80 -2.85 17.00
CA ASP A 297 19.38 -1.52 16.80
C ASP A 297 20.66 -1.39 17.64
N THR A 298 21.80 -1.36 16.98
CA THR A 298 23.12 -1.23 17.59
C THR A 298 23.46 0.22 17.99
N GLY A 299 22.64 1.20 17.55
CA GLY A 299 22.87 2.62 17.84
C GLY A 299 24.06 3.22 17.10
N ASP A 300 24.55 2.58 16.03
CA ASP A 300 25.61 3.04 15.15
C ASP A 300 25.10 3.54 13.79
N GLY A 301 23.77 3.52 13.59
CA GLY A 301 23.10 3.91 12.36
C GLY A 301 22.97 2.79 11.33
N THR A 302 23.52 1.61 11.58
CA THR A 302 23.27 0.43 10.75
C THR A 302 21.84 -0.06 10.94
N LYS A 303 21.26 -0.61 9.88
CA LYS A 303 19.91 -1.19 9.90
C LYS A 303 20.01 -2.64 9.42
N PRO A 304 20.40 -3.57 10.31
CA PRO A 304 20.43 -4.97 9.93
C PRO A 304 19.03 -5.48 9.57
N GLU A 305 18.97 -6.49 8.70
CA GLU A 305 17.72 -7.16 8.37
C GLU A 305 17.08 -7.71 9.64
N PRO A 306 15.76 -7.57 9.80
CA PRO A 306 15.07 -8.07 10.98
C PRO A 306 15.06 -9.59 11.02
N THR A 307 15.14 -10.14 12.21
CA THR A 307 14.86 -11.56 12.45
C THR A 307 13.36 -11.76 12.48
N LEU A 308 12.85 -12.70 11.69
CA LEU A 308 11.43 -13.07 11.69
C LEU A 308 11.17 -14.15 12.74
N VAL A 309 10.31 -13.84 13.71
CA VAL A 309 9.99 -14.71 14.83
C VAL A 309 8.50 -15.04 14.79
N PRO A 310 8.12 -16.34 14.76
CA PRO A 310 6.73 -16.76 14.84
C PRO A 310 6.07 -16.32 16.16
N TRP A 311 4.75 -16.17 16.11
CA TRP A 311 3.95 -15.87 17.29
C TRP A 311 4.21 -16.87 18.42
N ASN A 312 4.39 -16.35 19.63
CA ASN A 312 4.65 -17.13 20.83
C ASN A 312 6.00 -17.88 20.88
N ASP A 313 6.85 -17.69 19.87
CA ASP A 313 8.25 -18.15 19.92
C ASP A 313 9.15 -17.12 20.60
N LYS A 314 10.36 -17.54 20.99
CA LYS A 314 11.37 -16.70 21.60
C LYS A 314 12.26 -16.06 20.55
N VAL A 315 12.73 -14.84 20.83
CA VAL A 315 13.75 -14.19 20.00
C VAL A 315 15.08 -14.95 20.11
N PRO A 316 15.67 -15.41 18.99
CA PRO A 316 17.04 -15.93 19.04
C PRO A 316 18.02 -14.82 19.45
N ARG A 317 18.74 -15.01 20.56
CA ARG A 317 19.81 -14.06 20.93
C ARG A 317 20.91 -14.06 19.86
N PRO A 318 21.42 -12.91 19.41
CA PRO A 318 22.56 -12.85 18.50
C PRO A 318 23.76 -13.63 19.06
N THR A 319 24.43 -14.39 18.21
CA THR A 319 25.57 -15.25 18.60
C THR A 319 26.83 -14.48 18.98
N SER A 320 26.91 -13.21 18.59
CA SER A 320 27.98 -12.29 18.94
C SER A 320 27.39 -10.97 19.41
N ASP A 321 28.04 -10.38 20.42
CA ASP A 321 27.69 -9.03 20.84
C ASP A 321 28.10 -8.02 19.76
N PRO A 322 27.32 -6.92 19.58
CA PRO A 322 27.70 -5.86 18.67
C PRO A 322 28.93 -5.10 19.18
N GLU A 323 29.68 -4.48 18.28
CA GLU A 323 30.87 -3.71 18.60
C GLU A 323 30.64 -2.20 18.38
N LYS A 324 31.12 -1.38 19.32
CA LYS A 324 31.11 0.08 19.19
C LYS A 324 32.39 0.66 19.76
N SER A 325 33.11 1.44 18.94
CA SER A 325 34.41 2.02 19.35
C SER A 325 34.28 2.85 20.61
N GLY A 326 35.20 2.61 21.59
CA GLY A 326 35.22 3.30 22.88
C GLY A 326 34.08 2.90 23.84
N HIS A 327 33.35 1.84 23.55
CA HIS A 327 32.24 1.40 24.37
C HIS A 327 32.32 -0.13 24.61
N THR A 328 31.76 -0.57 25.73
CA THR A 328 31.50 -1.98 26.01
C THR A 328 30.00 -2.24 25.93
N PHE A 329 29.62 -3.29 25.23
CA PHE A 329 28.22 -3.73 25.18
C PHE A 329 27.74 -4.17 26.56
N ILE A 330 26.53 -3.75 26.96
CA ILE A 330 25.92 -4.14 28.21
C ILE A 330 24.92 -5.27 27.97
N ASP A 331 23.88 -4.97 27.21
CA ASP A 331 22.84 -5.92 26.85
C ASP A 331 21.87 -5.29 25.82
N TRP A 332 20.92 -6.10 25.35
CA TRP A 332 19.80 -5.68 24.54
C TRP A 332 18.63 -5.21 25.41
N TYR A 333 18.01 -4.09 25.06
CA TYR A 333 16.93 -3.47 25.81
C TYR A 333 15.66 -3.30 24.95
N LEU A 334 14.50 -3.55 25.57
CA LEU A 334 13.20 -3.13 25.05
C LEU A 334 12.76 -1.89 25.85
N GLY A 335 12.80 -0.72 25.22
CA GLY A 335 12.65 0.54 25.94
C GLY A 335 13.75 0.76 26.99
N ASP A 336 13.40 0.88 28.26
CA ASP A 336 14.35 1.15 29.35
C ASP A 336 14.72 -0.10 30.19
N ALA A 337 14.17 -1.26 29.85
CA ALA A 337 14.43 -2.51 30.56
C ALA A 337 15.30 -3.49 29.73
N PRO A 338 16.24 -4.23 30.37
CA PRO A 338 16.90 -5.35 29.71
C PRO A 338 15.88 -6.33 29.17
N TYR A 339 16.08 -6.79 27.92
CA TYR A 339 15.17 -7.73 27.29
C TYR A 339 15.44 -9.17 27.79
N ASP A 340 14.38 -9.79 28.25
CA ASP A 340 14.40 -11.21 28.61
C ASP A 340 14.10 -12.05 27.35
N PHE A 341 15.11 -12.72 26.82
CA PHE A 341 15.04 -13.58 25.63
C PHE A 341 14.19 -14.84 25.85
N ASP A 342 13.77 -15.12 27.07
CA ASP A 342 12.79 -16.18 27.36
C ASP A 342 11.34 -15.72 27.17
N THR A 343 11.12 -14.42 26.97
CA THR A 343 9.79 -13.84 26.72
C THR A 343 9.29 -14.19 25.33
N PRO A 344 8.08 -14.78 25.20
CA PRO A 344 7.47 -15.04 23.90
C PRO A 344 7.12 -13.76 23.14
N VAL A 345 7.32 -13.77 21.81
CA VAL A 345 7.00 -12.65 20.94
C VAL A 345 5.54 -12.71 20.52
N ASN A 346 4.84 -11.58 20.62
CA ASN A 346 3.44 -11.42 20.22
C ASN A 346 3.18 -10.17 19.38
N ALA A 347 4.24 -9.42 19.08
CA ALA A 347 4.23 -8.22 18.22
C ALA A 347 5.64 -7.93 17.70
N PRO A 348 5.78 -7.13 16.62
CA PRO A 348 7.08 -6.65 16.18
C PRO A 348 7.82 -5.87 17.27
N LEU A 349 9.13 -6.07 17.39
CA LEU A 349 9.98 -5.46 18.42
C LEU A 349 11.18 -4.75 17.79
N THR A 350 11.67 -3.73 18.51
CA THR A 350 13.02 -3.20 18.29
C THR A 350 13.79 -3.29 19.60
N LEU A 351 14.85 -4.08 19.59
CA LEU A 351 15.77 -4.23 20.73
C LEU A 351 16.97 -3.32 20.49
N THR A 352 17.24 -2.43 21.44
CA THR A 352 18.31 -1.44 21.32
C THR A 352 19.51 -1.87 22.19
N ALA A 353 20.71 -1.84 21.60
CA ALA A 353 21.93 -2.08 22.33
C ALA A 353 22.18 -0.98 23.37
N ARG A 354 22.51 -1.34 24.60
CA ARG A 354 23.00 -0.40 25.61
C ARG A 354 24.50 -0.53 25.76
N TRP A 355 25.14 0.61 25.93
CA TRP A 355 26.59 0.75 25.91
C TRP A 355 27.11 1.43 27.16
N LYS A 356 28.29 1.00 27.62
CA LYS A 356 29.07 1.69 28.66
C LYS A 356 30.32 2.27 28.01
N GLU A 357 30.56 3.55 28.20
CA GLU A 357 31.80 4.16 27.75
C GLU A 357 33.03 3.53 28.45
N VAL A 358 34.04 3.21 27.67
CA VAL A 358 35.33 2.84 28.18
C VAL A 358 36.12 4.17 28.36
N PRO A 359 36.51 4.53 29.60
CA PRO A 359 37.30 5.74 29.80
C PRO A 359 38.56 5.63 28.92
N SER A 360 38.79 6.61 28.07
CA SER A 360 40.05 6.72 27.38
C SER A 360 41.14 6.81 28.48
N SER A 361 41.99 5.81 28.58
CA SER A 361 43.17 5.89 29.47
C SER A 361 43.96 7.12 29.02
N GLY A 362 43.83 8.18 29.80
CA GLY A 362 44.59 9.40 29.59
C GLY A 362 46.03 9.01 29.46
N GLY A 363 46.65 9.40 28.35
CA GLY A 363 48.05 9.15 28.12
C GLY A 363 48.83 9.61 29.33
N TYR A 364 49.56 8.71 29.93
CA TYR A 364 50.58 9.08 30.90
C TYR A 364 51.54 10.02 30.18
N TYR A 365 51.45 11.32 30.46
CA TYR A 365 52.54 12.24 30.17
C TYR A 365 53.71 11.79 31.01
N TYR A 366 54.69 11.14 30.39
CA TYR A 366 56.02 10.96 30.98
C TYR A 366 56.59 12.34 31.16
N TYR A 367 56.60 12.83 32.38
CA TYR A 367 57.37 14.01 32.78
C TYR A 367 58.86 13.57 32.73
N GLN A 368 59.58 13.94 31.67
CA GLN A 368 61.01 13.87 31.69
C GLN A 368 61.51 15.02 32.57
N PRO A 369 62.26 14.76 33.66
CA PRO A 369 62.90 15.81 34.38
C PRO A 369 64.06 16.35 33.55
N THR A 370 63.95 17.54 33.00
CA THR A 370 65.10 18.30 32.47
C THR A 370 65.92 18.72 33.64
N THR A 371 67.09 18.13 33.75
CA THR A 371 68.21 18.68 34.57
C THR A 371 68.75 19.93 33.89
N ASP A 372 68.43 21.12 34.42
CA ASP A 372 69.23 22.30 34.22
C ASP A 372 69.36 23.04 35.53
N THR A 373 70.65 23.10 35.91
CA THR A 373 71.17 23.87 37.02
C THR A 373 71.30 25.34 36.63
N LYS A 374 70.79 26.25 37.48
CA LYS A 374 71.46 27.40 38.13
C LYS A 374 70.45 28.50 38.50
N ALA A 375 70.37 28.67 39.77
CA ALA A 375 70.62 29.88 40.60
C ALA A 375 70.13 31.24 40.05
N ASP A 376 69.33 31.87 40.78
CA ASP A 376 69.41 32.98 41.65
C ASP A 376 68.25 33.96 41.62
N ASP A 377 67.87 34.25 42.86
CA ASP A 377 67.39 35.51 43.41
C ASP A 377 65.98 36.05 43.19
N ALA A 378 65.36 36.08 44.34
CA ALA A 378 64.67 37.18 45.00
C ALA A 378 63.25 37.54 44.69
N LYS A 379 62.50 37.36 45.76
CA LYS A 379 61.42 38.22 46.30
C LYS A 379 60.13 38.41 45.53
N GLY A 380 59.06 38.02 46.25
CA GLY A 380 57.76 38.60 46.07
C GLY A 380 56.61 37.68 46.34
N SER A 381 56.25 37.48 47.62
CA SER A 381 54.92 37.02 48.06
C SER A 381 53.88 38.12 47.94
N PRO A 382 52.68 37.83 48.23
CA PRO A 382 51.63 37.06 47.57
C PRO A 382 50.40 37.92 47.30
N LYS A 383 49.44 37.50 46.53
CA LYS A 383 48.01 37.85 46.69
C LYS A 383 47.19 36.90 45.80
N THR A 384 46.50 36.02 46.47
CA THR A 384 45.07 35.96 46.77
C THR A 384 44.14 36.08 45.59
N ALA A 385 43.30 35.10 45.63
CA ALA A 385 41.90 35.08 45.29
C ALA A 385 41.51 34.44 43.97
N ASP A 386 41.15 33.19 44.06
CA ASP A 386 40.00 32.62 43.42
C ASP A 386 38.74 33.44 43.75
N PRO A 387 37.80 33.68 42.89
CA PRO A 387 36.75 32.67 42.84
C PRO A 387 36.04 32.59 41.47
N GLY A 388 35.45 31.47 41.18
CA GLY A 388 34.46 31.45 40.16
C GLY A 388 34.10 30.13 39.56
N VAL A 389 33.75 29.16 40.38
CA VAL A 389 32.89 28.07 39.91
C VAL A 389 31.49 28.66 39.70
N ALA A 390 31.12 28.83 38.47
CA ALA A 390 29.74 29.09 38.08
C ALA A 390 29.10 27.82 37.56
N LEU A 391 28.29 27.25 38.37
CA LEU A 391 27.26 26.28 38.14
C LEU A 391 26.32 26.80 37.04
N TYR A 392 26.17 26.11 35.96
CA TYR A 392 24.97 26.17 35.09
C TYR A 392 24.26 24.85 35.06
N ALA A 393 23.41 24.64 36.04
CA ALA A 393 22.25 23.79 35.92
C ALA A 393 21.16 24.63 35.26
N ALA A 394 20.76 24.27 34.06
CA ALA A 394 19.56 24.81 33.45
C ALA A 394 18.54 23.69 33.30
N LEU A 395 17.58 23.73 34.16
CA LEU A 395 16.30 23.07 34.03
C LEU A 395 15.66 23.41 32.67
N SER A 396 15.10 22.42 32.02
CA SER A 396 13.97 22.61 31.14
C SER A 396 12.87 21.63 31.51
N LEU A 397 12.06 22.06 32.45
CA LEU A 397 10.72 21.54 32.69
C LEU A 397 9.72 22.57 32.13
N LEU A 398 8.58 21.99 31.67
CA LEU A 398 7.31 22.65 31.33
C LEU A 398 7.22 23.15 29.87
N SER A 399 6.14 22.84 29.16
CA SER A 399 4.76 23.00 29.62
C SER A 399 3.75 22.18 28.77
N LEU A 400 2.98 21.42 29.48
CA LEU A 400 1.57 21.15 29.12
C LEU A 400 0.78 22.40 29.51
N THR A 401 0.14 23.06 28.57
CA THR A 401 -1.11 23.78 28.86
C THR A 401 -1.93 23.85 27.57
N GLY A 402 -3.15 23.39 27.71
CA GLY A 402 -4.19 23.47 26.72
C GLY A 402 -4.60 24.89 26.40
N LEU A 403 -5.10 25.08 25.21
CA LEU A 403 -5.94 26.21 24.89
C LEU A 403 -7.20 25.73 24.17
N THR A 404 -8.25 25.64 24.97
CA THR A 404 -9.63 25.75 24.51
C THR A 404 -9.83 27.13 23.90
N CYS A 405 -10.33 27.19 22.69
CA CYS A 405 -10.92 28.43 22.18
C CYS A 405 -12.33 28.19 21.69
N ILE A 406 -13.14 28.98 22.32
CA ILE A 406 -14.58 29.11 22.31
C ILE A 406 -15.08 29.68 20.97
N THR A 407 -16.19 29.15 20.56
CA THR A 407 -17.13 29.63 19.56
C THR A 407 -17.42 31.13 19.57
N LYS A 408 -17.63 31.75 18.40
CA LYS A 408 -18.76 32.66 18.17
C LYS A 408 -19.12 32.82 16.69
N LYS A 409 -20.36 32.46 16.43
CA LYS A 409 -21.38 32.96 15.52
C LYS A 409 -21.00 34.14 14.57
N ARG A 410 -21.15 33.96 13.29
CA ARG A 410 -22.29 34.54 12.51
C ARG A 410 -22.50 33.73 11.25
#